data_88672657171e510814ed8c2094624f32
#
_entry.id   88672657171e510814ed8c2094624f32
#
_cell.length_a   1.000
_cell.length_b   1.000
_cell.length_c   1.000
_cell.angle_alpha   90.00
_cell.angle_beta   90.00
_cell.angle_gamma   90.00
#
_symmetry.space_group_name_H-M   'P 1'
#
loop_
_entity.id
_entity.type
_entity.pdbx_description
1 polymer ?
#
loop_
_entity_poly.entity_id
_entity_poly.type
_entity_poly.pdbx_seq_one_letter_code
_entity_poly.pdbx_strand_id
1 'polypeptide(L)'
;MGFVVIAEPDEVNAARIKTILDSLDKDFSYALVGSAEAAIQLVEQNTTDVFIADMQMPVIKGTELFSMIEMMSPETIRIVMTDGARIADTVAFMNECRTFKIIIKPCRVADDLMAPIRAAFRYKEQLERAAGQEQEQETAYSMTEQAYLEHRRMWLMRASNNKRAQDVLAELMKVNLSFSDMEAERKERLGRWY
;
A
#
# COMPACT_ATOMS: atom_id res chain seq x y z
N MET A 1 -5.38 -15.82 4.43
CA MET A 1 -4.68 -16.66 3.42
C MET A 1 -4.51 -15.80 2.18
N GLY A 2 -3.29 -15.57 1.74
CA GLY A 2 -3.03 -14.65 0.64
C GLY A 2 -3.46 -15.19 -0.73
N PHE A 3 -3.68 -14.30 -1.71
CA PHE A 3 -4.04 -14.66 -3.08
C PHE A 3 -3.10 -14.01 -4.11
N VAL A 4 -2.56 -14.82 -5.01
CA VAL A 4 -1.61 -14.41 -6.05
C VAL A 4 -2.23 -14.63 -7.42
N VAL A 5 -2.29 -13.60 -8.24
CA VAL A 5 -2.68 -13.70 -9.66
C VAL A 5 -1.42 -13.64 -10.52
N ILE A 6 -1.26 -14.61 -11.42
CA ILE A 6 -0.10 -14.73 -12.32
C ILE A 6 -0.60 -14.73 -13.77
N ALA A 7 -0.14 -13.79 -14.58
CA ALA A 7 -0.42 -13.70 -16.00
C ALA A 7 0.83 -14.06 -16.82
N GLU A 8 0.82 -15.22 -17.47
CA GLU A 8 1.90 -15.74 -18.30
C GLU A 8 1.33 -16.28 -19.61
N PRO A 9 1.55 -15.62 -20.76
CA PRO A 9 0.97 -16.01 -22.03
C PRO A 9 1.67 -17.21 -22.68
N ASP A 10 2.92 -17.48 -22.32
CA ASP A 10 3.66 -18.63 -22.86
C ASP A 10 3.29 -19.91 -22.09
N GLU A 11 2.70 -20.88 -22.82
CA GLU A 11 2.21 -22.12 -22.23
C GLU A 11 3.32 -22.96 -21.57
N VAL A 12 4.55 -22.92 -22.11
CA VAL A 12 5.68 -23.67 -21.56
C VAL A 12 6.14 -23.07 -20.22
N ASN A 13 6.22 -21.74 -20.14
CA ASN A 13 6.52 -21.04 -18.90
C ASN A 13 5.38 -21.21 -17.89
N ALA A 14 4.12 -21.08 -18.32
CA ALA A 14 2.95 -21.29 -17.48
C ALA A 14 2.94 -22.71 -16.86
N ALA A 15 3.18 -23.75 -17.66
CA ALA A 15 3.27 -25.12 -17.17
C ALA A 15 4.40 -25.30 -16.14
N ARG A 16 5.55 -24.66 -16.38
CA ARG A 16 6.68 -24.68 -15.44
C ARG A 16 6.35 -23.98 -14.11
N ILE A 17 5.78 -22.79 -14.17
CA ILE A 17 5.32 -22.04 -13.00
C ILE A 17 4.32 -22.87 -12.20
N LYS A 18 3.33 -23.46 -12.88
CA LYS A 18 2.37 -24.35 -12.24
C LYS A 18 3.02 -25.53 -11.55
N THR A 19 3.95 -26.21 -12.22
CA THR A 19 4.67 -27.36 -11.65
C THR A 19 5.45 -26.95 -10.40
N ILE A 20 6.13 -25.79 -10.40
CA ILE A 20 6.86 -25.28 -9.25
C ILE A 20 5.87 -25.01 -8.10
N LEU A 21 4.79 -24.28 -8.35
CA LEU A 21 3.85 -23.90 -7.30
C LEU A 21 3.10 -25.11 -6.74
N ASP A 22 2.70 -26.08 -7.57
CA ASP A 22 1.99 -27.26 -7.11
C ASP A 22 2.86 -28.23 -6.32
N SER A 23 4.18 -28.20 -6.52
CA SER A 23 5.14 -29.05 -5.80
C SER A 23 5.49 -28.53 -4.39
N LEU A 24 5.08 -27.30 -4.04
CA LEU A 24 5.46 -26.64 -2.80
C LEU A 24 4.31 -26.56 -1.82
N ASP A 25 4.63 -26.74 -0.54
CA ASP A 25 3.75 -26.32 0.54
C ASP A 25 3.78 -24.79 0.64
N LYS A 26 2.59 -24.17 0.54
CA LYS A 26 2.42 -22.72 0.49
C LYS A 26 1.22 -22.27 1.29
N ASP A 27 1.36 -21.13 1.91
CA ASP A 27 0.36 -20.47 2.77
C ASP A 27 -0.54 -19.48 2.01
N PHE A 28 -0.52 -19.54 0.66
CA PHE A 28 -1.33 -18.71 -0.24
C PHE A 28 -1.98 -19.56 -1.35
N SER A 29 -3.09 -19.07 -1.88
CA SER A 29 -3.71 -19.57 -3.10
C SER A 29 -3.22 -18.78 -4.31
N TYR A 30 -3.32 -19.36 -5.50
CA TYR A 30 -2.96 -18.66 -6.72
C TYR A 30 -3.90 -18.99 -7.88
N ALA A 31 -3.98 -18.06 -8.83
CA ALA A 31 -4.56 -18.29 -10.16
C ALA A 31 -3.52 -17.98 -11.23
N LEU A 32 -3.40 -18.85 -12.21
CA LEU A 32 -2.51 -18.70 -13.37
C LEU A 32 -3.36 -18.58 -14.63
N VAL A 33 -3.17 -17.48 -15.37
CA VAL A 33 -3.93 -17.16 -16.58
C VAL A 33 -3.03 -16.79 -17.74
N GLY A 34 -3.50 -17.03 -18.97
CA GLY A 34 -2.73 -16.78 -20.19
C GLY A 34 -2.98 -15.43 -20.86
N SER A 35 -3.92 -14.60 -20.34
CA SER A 35 -4.23 -13.32 -20.97
C SER A 35 -4.39 -12.20 -19.94
N ALA A 36 -4.20 -10.97 -20.42
CA ALA A 36 -4.38 -9.77 -19.61
C ALA A 36 -5.83 -9.59 -19.18
N GLU A 37 -6.78 -9.87 -20.06
CA GLU A 37 -8.22 -9.77 -19.79
C GLU A 37 -8.65 -10.70 -18.67
N ALA A 38 -8.19 -11.96 -18.69
CA ALA A 38 -8.49 -12.93 -17.63
C ALA A 38 -7.85 -12.50 -16.29
N ALA A 39 -6.67 -11.91 -16.33
CA ALA A 39 -6.00 -11.38 -15.14
C ALA A 39 -6.77 -10.20 -14.53
N ILE A 40 -7.24 -9.26 -15.36
CA ILE A 40 -8.06 -8.11 -14.94
C ILE A 40 -9.34 -8.61 -14.27
N GLN A 41 -10.07 -9.55 -14.90
CA GLN A 41 -11.29 -10.12 -14.33
C GLN A 41 -11.06 -10.77 -12.96
N LEU A 42 -9.95 -11.47 -12.78
CA LEU A 42 -9.62 -12.07 -11.48
C LEU A 42 -9.36 -11.02 -10.40
N VAL A 43 -8.66 -9.96 -10.74
CA VAL A 43 -8.38 -8.85 -9.78
C VAL A 43 -9.65 -8.09 -9.44
N GLU A 44 -10.58 -7.92 -10.41
CA GLU A 44 -11.89 -7.31 -10.14
C GLU A 44 -12.76 -8.13 -9.18
N GLN A 45 -12.69 -9.45 -9.29
CA GLN A 45 -13.56 -10.37 -8.56
C GLN A 45 -13.00 -10.82 -7.21
N ASN A 46 -11.71 -10.61 -6.97
CA ASN A 46 -11.02 -11.11 -5.77
C ASN A 46 -10.09 -10.06 -5.18
N THR A 47 -9.99 -10.05 -3.86
CA THR A 47 -8.90 -9.34 -3.18
C THR A 47 -7.57 -10.00 -3.52
N THR A 48 -6.76 -9.32 -4.32
CA THR A 48 -5.47 -9.82 -4.80
C THR A 48 -4.34 -9.20 -3.99
N ASP A 49 -3.52 -10.01 -3.35
CA ASP A 49 -2.38 -9.53 -2.56
C ASP A 49 -1.15 -9.26 -3.43
N VAL A 50 -0.88 -10.18 -4.36
CA VAL A 50 0.27 -10.09 -5.27
C VAL A 50 -0.18 -10.33 -6.70
N PHE A 51 0.17 -9.44 -7.60
CA PHE A 51 -0.04 -9.55 -9.03
C PHE A 51 1.30 -9.73 -9.73
N ILE A 52 1.43 -10.79 -10.53
CA ILE A 52 2.63 -11.10 -11.30
C ILE A 52 2.25 -11.20 -12.77
N ALA A 53 2.92 -10.47 -13.65
CA ALA A 53 2.67 -10.59 -15.08
C ALA A 53 3.94 -10.46 -15.91
N ASP A 54 3.90 -11.09 -17.09
CA ASP A 54 4.92 -10.87 -18.11
C ASP A 54 4.91 -9.40 -18.57
N MET A 55 6.09 -8.84 -18.74
CA MET A 55 6.27 -7.53 -19.35
C MET A 55 5.71 -7.47 -20.79
N GLN A 56 5.73 -8.60 -21.48
CA GLN A 56 5.30 -8.75 -22.87
C GLN A 56 3.96 -9.52 -22.99
N MET A 57 2.90 -8.95 -22.43
CA MET A 57 1.57 -9.51 -22.61
C MET A 57 1.05 -9.25 -24.04
N PRO A 58 0.38 -10.23 -24.68
CA PRO A 58 -0.29 -10.00 -25.95
C PRO A 58 -1.53 -9.11 -25.79
N VAL A 59 -1.89 -8.38 -26.84
CA VAL A 59 -3.08 -7.52 -26.96
C VAL A 59 -2.97 -6.25 -26.09
N ILE A 60 -2.82 -6.36 -24.79
CA ILE A 60 -2.65 -5.25 -23.85
C ILE A 60 -1.17 -5.18 -23.49
N LYS A 61 -0.53 -4.01 -23.69
CA LYS A 61 0.88 -3.82 -23.30
C LYS A 61 1.05 -4.01 -21.80
N GLY A 62 2.17 -4.58 -21.39
CA GLY A 62 2.47 -4.78 -19.96
C GLY A 62 2.33 -3.50 -19.13
N THR A 63 2.85 -2.35 -19.60
CA THR A 63 2.69 -1.05 -18.93
C THR A 63 1.24 -0.67 -18.70
N GLU A 64 0.40 -0.86 -19.70
CA GLU A 64 -1.03 -0.58 -19.65
C GLU A 64 -1.75 -1.53 -18.66
N LEU A 65 -1.44 -2.82 -18.71
CA LEU A 65 -1.98 -3.81 -17.77
C LEU A 65 -1.63 -3.45 -16.31
N PHE A 66 -0.36 -3.14 -16.04
CA PHE A 66 0.07 -2.79 -14.68
C PHE A 66 -0.57 -1.50 -14.18
N SER A 67 -0.75 -0.49 -15.05
CA SER A 67 -1.46 0.74 -14.70
C SER A 67 -2.93 0.48 -14.40
N MET A 68 -3.60 -0.39 -15.15
CA MET A 68 -4.99 -0.79 -14.85
C MET A 68 -5.10 -1.48 -13.50
N ILE A 69 -4.22 -2.43 -13.21
CA ILE A 69 -4.19 -3.12 -11.91
C ILE A 69 -3.93 -2.13 -10.75
N GLU A 70 -3.03 -1.15 -10.94
CA GLU A 70 -2.78 -0.11 -9.94
C GLU A 70 -4.01 0.75 -9.65
N MET A 71 -4.75 1.11 -10.68
CA MET A 71 -5.99 1.89 -10.52
C MET A 71 -7.11 1.10 -9.85
N MET A 72 -7.22 -0.20 -10.13
CA MET A 72 -8.28 -1.07 -9.61
C MET A 72 -8.01 -1.55 -8.20
N SER A 73 -6.76 -1.84 -7.88
CA SER A 73 -6.32 -2.41 -6.60
C SER A 73 -4.93 -1.85 -6.23
N PRO A 74 -4.87 -0.61 -5.72
CA PRO A 74 -3.60 0.08 -5.43
C PRO A 74 -2.77 -0.62 -4.35
N GLU A 75 -3.40 -1.36 -3.45
CA GLU A 75 -2.76 -2.15 -2.39
C GLU A 75 -2.16 -3.47 -2.87
N THR A 76 -2.47 -3.90 -4.10
CA THR A 76 -1.87 -5.11 -4.69
C THR A 76 -0.39 -4.88 -4.99
N ILE A 77 0.47 -5.74 -4.48
CA ILE A 77 1.91 -5.69 -4.77
C ILE A 77 2.19 -6.26 -6.16
N ARG A 78 2.78 -5.45 -7.03
CA ARG A 78 3.01 -5.79 -8.44
C ARG A 78 4.44 -6.26 -8.68
N ILE A 79 4.59 -7.40 -9.35
CA ILE A 79 5.87 -8.02 -9.73
C ILE A 79 5.85 -8.24 -11.24
N VAL A 80 6.92 -7.83 -11.94
CA VAL A 80 7.05 -8.07 -13.37
C VAL A 80 7.88 -9.30 -13.65
N MET A 81 7.47 -10.10 -14.64
CA MET A 81 8.29 -11.16 -15.24
C MET A 81 8.85 -10.69 -16.58
N THR A 82 10.11 -11.05 -16.88
CA THR A 82 10.76 -10.70 -18.13
C THR A 82 11.81 -11.75 -18.50
N ASP A 83 12.11 -11.89 -19.78
CA ASP A 83 13.21 -12.72 -20.27
C ASP A 83 14.60 -12.07 -20.04
N GLY A 84 14.63 -10.82 -19.58
CA GLY A 84 15.87 -10.10 -19.31
C GLY A 84 16.63 -9.63 -20.55
N ALA A 85 16.06 -9.79 -21.75
CA ALA A 85 16.74 -9.49 -23.01
C ALA A 85 17.13 -8.01 -23.15
N ARG A 86 16.42 -7.11 -22.47
CA ARG A 86 16.66 -5.66 -22.49
C ARG A 86 16.57 -5.07 -21.08
N ILE A 87 17.69 -4.99 -20.40
CA ILE A 87 17.76 -4.47 -19.02
C ILE A 87 17.24 -3.04 -18.95
N ALA A 88 17.56 -2.18 -19.93
CA ALA A 88 17.12 -0.79 -19.96
C ALA A 88 15.58 -0.66 -20.03
N ASP A 89 14.93 -1.48 -20.87
CA ASP A 89 13.47 -1.50 -20.99
C ASP A 89 12.82 -2.00 -19.70
N THR A 90 13.45 -2.97 -19.04
CA THR A 90 12.97 -3.51 -17.75
C THR A 90 13.07 -2.46 -16.64
N VAL A 91 14.14 -1.70 -16.56
CA VAL A 91 14.30 -0.61 -15.57
C VAL A 91 13.31 0.52 -15.84
N ALA A 92 13.12 0.90 -17.10
CA ALA A 92 12.12 1.91 -17.48
C ALA A 92 10.71 1.45 -17.06
N PHE A 93 10.35 0.21 -17.38
CA PHE A 93 9.09 -0.40 -16.98
C PHE A 93 8.87 -0.39 -15.47
N MET A 94 9.88 -0.75 -14.68
CA MET A 94 9.78 -0.75 -13.22
C MET A 94 9.47 0.63 -12.65
N ASN A 95 10.14 1.66 -13.18
CA ASN A 95 9.93 3.04 -12.73
C ASN A 95 8.55 3.56 -13.13
N GLU A 96 8.10 3.26 -14.35
CA GLU A 96 6.80 3.68 -14.87
C GLU A 96 5.64 3.01 -14.13
N CYS A 97 5.73 1.69 -13.90
CA CYS A 97 4.66 0.86 -13.33
C CYS A 97 4.78 0.66 -11.81
N ARG A 98 5.74 1.30 -11.15
CA ARG A 98 5.99 1.16 -9.69
C ARG A 98 5.98 -0.30 -9.24
N THR A 99 6.70 -1.16 -9.96
CA THR A 99 6.76 -2.59 -9.64
C THR A 99 7.69 -2.85 -8.46
N PHE A 100 7.28 -3.77 -7.58
CA PHE A 100 8.02 -4.12 -6.38
C PHE A 100 9.31 -4.91 -6.69
N LYS A 101 9.22 -5.88 -7.58
CA LYS A 101 10.35 -6.76 -7.95
C LYS A 101 10.25 -7.24 -9.40
N ILE A 102 11.38 -7.81 -9.88
CA ILE A 102 11.50 -8.49 -11.16
C ILE A 102 11.70 -9.98 -10.91
N ILE A 103 11.08 -10.80 -11.76
CA ILE A 103 11.35 -12.22 -11.92
C ILE A 103 11.92 -12.42 -13.32
N ILE A 104 13.12 -13.00 -13.42
CA ILE A 104 13.75 -13.28 -14.72
C ILE A 104 13.37 -14.70 -15.15
N LYS A 105 12.82 -14.82 -16.36
CA LYS A 105 12.47 -16.10 -16.98
C LYS A 105 13.71 -16.75 -17.64
N PRO A 106 13.76 -18.08 -17.74
CA PRO A 106 12.84 -19.04 -17.16
C PRO A 106 13.09 -19.24 -15.66
N CYS A 107 12.04 -19.35 -14.86
CA CYS A 107 12.14 -19.79 -13.46
C CYS A 107 12.66 -21.23 -13.43
N ARG A 108 13.88 -21.43 -12.98
CA ARG A 108 14.56 -22.74 -13.02
C ARG A 108 14.44 -23.50 -11.72
N VAL A 109 14.38 -22.77 -10.61
CA VAL A 109 14.26 -23.32 -9.27
C VAL A 109 13.10 -22.66 -8.55
N ALA A 110 12.60 -23.32 -7.52
CA ALA A 110 11.47 -22.82 -6.74
C ALA A 110 11.71 -21.41 -6.18
N ASP A 111 12.92 -21.11 -5.75
CA ASP A 111 13.26 -19.82 -5.15
C ASP A 111 13.23 -18.66 -6.15
N ASP A 112 13.40 -18.89 -7.44
CA ASP A 112 13.29 -17.85 -8.48
C ASP A 112 11.89 -17.20 -8.45
N LEU A 113 10.87 -17.98 -8.11
CA LEU A 113 9.49 -17.54 -8.03
C LEU A 113 9.07 -17.24 -6.58
N MET A 114 9.40 -18.14 -5.64
CA MET A 114 8.91 -18.04 -4.26
C MET A 114 9.54 -16.91 -3.46
N ALA A 115 10.84 -16.61 -3.67
CA ALA A 115 11.50 -15.55 -2.93
C ALA A 115 10.90 -14.14 -3.21
N PRO A 116 10.63 -13.76 -4.48
CA PRO A 116 9.87 -12.54 -4.77
C PRO A 116 8.45 -12.50 -4.18
N ILE A 117 7.71 -13.62 -4.25
CA ILE A 117 6.35 -13.71 -3.71
C ILE A 117 6.35 -13.52 -2.19
N ARG A 118 7.20 -14.26 -1.46
CA ARG A 118 7.34 -14.12 -0.01
C ARG A 118 7.79 -12.72 0.41
N ALA A 119 8.66 -12.09 -0.39
CA ALA A 119 9.07 -10.71 -0.14
C ALA A 119 7.91 -9.72 -0.33
N ALA A 120 7.03 -9.95 -1.31
CA ALA A 120 5.85 -9.13 -1.55
C ALA A 120 4.86 -9.22 -0.38
N PHE A 121 4.57 -10.43 0.12
CA PHE A 121 3.71 -10.60 1.29
C PHE A 121 4.26 -9.89 2.52
N ARG A 122 5.56 -10.05 2.82
CA ARG A 122 6.19 -9.34 3.95
C ARG A 122 6.11 -7.81 3.79
N TYR A 123 6.30 -7.32 2.58
CA TYR A 123 6.22 -5.88 2.30
C TYR A 123 4.79 -5.35 2.48
N LYS A 124 3.78 -6.08 1.98
CA LYS A 124 2.37 -5.73 2.19
C LYS A 124 2.02 -5.67 3.68
N GLU A 125 2.43 -6.68 4.45
CA GLU A 125 2.23 -6.72 5.90
C GLU A 125 2.89 -5.53 6.63
N GLN A 126 4.07 -5.09 6.18
CA GLN A 126 4.73 -3.90 6.72
C GLN A 126 3.94 -2.62 6.42
N LEU A 127 3.41 -2.47 5.20
CA LEU A 127 2.57 -1.33 4.83
C LEU A 127 1.28 -1.28 5.64
N GLU A 128 0.61 -2.42 5.81
CA GLU A 128 -0.62 -2.51 6.61
C GLU A 128 -0.37 -2.15 8.08
N ARG A 129 0.73 -2.62 8.67
CA ARG A 129 1.12 -2.26 10.04
C ARG A 129 1.43 -0.78 10.18
N ALA A 130 2.14 -0.18 9.23
CA ALA A 130 2.46 1.25 9.24
C ALA A 130 1.18 2.10 9.14
N ALA A 131 0.27 1.76 8.23
CA ALA A 131 -1.02 2.43 8.10
C ALA A 131 -1.89 2.31 9.37
N GLY A 132 -1.89 1.14 10.02
CA GLY A 132 -2.57 0.93 11.30
C GLY A 132 -2.03 1.82 12.43
N GLN A 133 -0.71 1.98 12.51
CA GLN A 133 -0.08 2.84 13.52
C GLN A 133 -0.38 4.32 13.30
N GLU A 134 -0.40 4.80 12.06
CA GLU A 134 -0.79 6.18 11.74
C GLU A 134 -2.25 6.44 12.14
N GLN A 135 -3.14 5.50 11.87
CA GLN A 135 -4.56 5.61 12.22
C GLN A 135 -4.80 5.59 13.74
N GLU A 136 -4.06 4.78 14.50
CA GLU A 136 -4.11 4.75 15.95
C GLU A 136 -3.61 6.07 16.56
N GLN A 137 -2.55 6.66 16.00
CA GLN A 137 -2.02 7.96 16.46
C GLN A 137 -3.02 9.10 16.18
N GLU A 138 -3.64 9.12 15.02
CA GLU A 138 -4.63 10.13 14.66
C GLU A 138 -5.88 10.03 15.55
N THR A 139 -6.34 8.81 15.81
CA THR A 139 -7.49 8.55 16.72
C THR A 139 -7.17 8.97 18.16
N ALA A 140 -5.99 8.62 18.68
CA ALA A 140 -5.56 9.00 20.03
C ALA A 140 -5.44 10.53 20.16
N TYR A 141 -4.93 11.22 19.15
CA TYR A 141 -4.85 12.69 19.12
C TYR A 141 -6.25 13.33 19.14
N SER A 142 -7.17 12.85 18.31
CA SER A 142 -8.56 13.33 18.26
C SER A 142 -9.29 13.15 19.60
N MET A 143 -9.11 12.00 20.26
CA MET A 143 -9.69 11.75 21.59
C MET A 143 -9.10 12.69 22.66
N THR A 144 -7.81 12.98 22.58
CA THR A 144 -7.14 13.90 23.53
C THR A 144 -7.62 15.34 23.32
N GLU A 145 -7.83 15.76 22.09
CA GLU A 145 -8.37 17.08 21.76
C GLU A 145 -9.82 17.24 22.25
N GLN A 146 -10.66 16.24 22.06
CA GLN A 146 -12.05 16.24 22.56
C GLN A 146 -12.09 16.30 24.09
N ALA A 147 -11.28 15.52 24.80
CA ALA A 147 -11.17 15.54 26.25
C ALA A 147 -10.71 16.92 26.77
N TYR A 148 -9.75 17.54 26.06
CA TYR A 148 -9.31 18.91 26.37
C TYR A 148 -10.41 19.93 26.17
N LEU A 149 -11.18 19.86 25.08
CA LEU A 149 -12.28 20.77 24.80
C LEU A 149 -13.44 20.61 25.80
N GLU A 150 -13.75 19.39 26.23
CA GLU A 150 -14.76 19.13 27.27
C GLU A 150 -14.31 19.66 28.64
N HIS A 151 -13.07 19.42 29.04
CA HIS A 151 -12.52 19.95 30.28
C HIS A 151 -12.49 21.48 30.27
N ARG A 152 -12.11 22.10 29.15
CA ARG A 152 -12.17 23.55 28.92
C ARG A 152 -13.61 24.09 29.04
N ARG A 153 -14.60 23.39 28.46
CA ARG A 153 -16.01 23.78 28.52
C ARG A 153 -16.55 23.72 29.96
N MET A 154 -16.23 22.70 30.73
CA MET A 154 -16.59 22.59 32.15
C MET A 154 -15.94 23.69 33.01
N TRP A 155 -14.68 24.04 32.72
CA TRP A 155 -13.96 25.13 33.38
C TRP A 155 -14.62 26.48 33.10
N LEU A 156 -14.98 26.77 31.85
CA LEU A 156 -15.69 27.99 31.44
C LEU A 156 -17.03 28.13 32.17
N MET A 157 -17.78 27.05 32.30
CA MET A 157 -19.04 27.05 33.03
C MET A 157 -18.85 27.31 34.55
N ARG A 158 -17.79 26.81 35.15
CA ARG A 158 -17.46 27.07 36.59
C ARG A 158 -16.86 28.46 36.82
N ALA A 159 -16.21 29.03 35.83
CA ALA A 159 -15.53 30.33 35.92
C ALA A 159 -16.49 31.54 35.73
N SER A 160 -17.70 31.34 35.16
CA SER A 160 -18.63 32.42 34.86
C SER A 160 -19.08 33.23 36.10
N ASN A 161 -18.90 32.71 37.29
CA ASN A 161 -19.29 33.35 38.55
C ASN A 161 -18.15 33.82 39.46
N ASN A 162 -16.90 33.81 38.99
CA ASN A 162 -15.73 34.16 39.84
C ASN A 162 -14.72 35.02 39.06
N LYS A 163 -14.50 36.26 39.53
CA LYS A 163 -13.61 37.25 38.90
C LYS A 163 -12.15 36.74 38.73
N ARG A 164 -11.63 35.98 39.69
CA ARG A 164 -10.31 35.40 39.64
C ARG A 164 -10.17 34.32 38.55
N ALA A 165 -11.26 33.61 38.24
CA ALA A 165 -11.31 32.63 37.20
C ALA A 165 -11.40 33.26 35.79
N GLN A 166 -11.95 34.47 35.69
CA GLN A 166 -11.97 35.25 34.43
C GLN A 166 -10.55 35.75 34.07
N ASP A 167 -9.74 36.14 35.04
CA ASP A 167 -8.35 36.55 34.80
C ASP A 167 -7.47 35.38 34.33
N VAL A 168 -7.66 34.19 34.90
CA VAL A 168 -6.98 32.95 34.45
C VAL A 168 -7.45 32.52 33.05
N LEU A 169 -8.72 32.74 32.72
CA LEU A 169 -9.26 32.49 31.39
C LEU A 169 -8.63 33.39 30.31
N ALA A 170 -8.40 34.67 30.63
CA ALA A 170 -7.73 35.59 29.72
C ALA A 170 -6.29 35.17 29.41
N GLU A 171 -5.57 34.64 30.41
CA GLU A 171 -4.21 34.08 30.22
C GLU A 171 -4.23 32.76 29.39
N LEU A 172 -5.19 31.85 29.67
CA LEU A 172 -5.35 30.61 28.89
C LEU A 172 -5.73 30.85 27.42
N MET A 173 -6.50 31.91 27.14
CA MET A 173 -6.83 32.30 25.77
C MET A 173 -5.59 32.81 25.00
N LYS A 174 -4.63 33.43 25.65
CA LYS A 174 -3.33 33.79 25.03
C LYS A 174 -2.49 32.56 24.68
N VAL A 175 -2.50 31.54 25.54
CA VAL A 175 -1.81 30.25 25.29
C VAL A 175 -2.47 29.49 24.14
N ASN A 176 -3.79 29.59 23.96
CA ASN A 176 -4.51 28.90 22.89
C ASN A 176 -4.18 29.46 21.47
N LEU A 177 -3.87 30.75 21.37
CA LEU A 177 -3.36 31.36 20.13
C LEU A 177 -2.00 30.76 19.73
N SER A 178 -1.12 30.47 20.72
CA SER A 178 0.16 29.82 20.45
C SER A 178 0.03 28.35 20.03
N PHE A 179 -1.01 27.65 20.46
CA PHE A 179 -1.28 26.27 20.04
C PHE A 179 -1.79 26.19 18.59
N SER A 180 -2.63 27.13 18.19
CA SER A 180 -3.09 27.27 16.79
C SER A 180 -1.94 27.60 15.83
N ASP A 181 -1.00 28.45 16.28
CA ASP A 181 0.19 28.78 15.50
C ASP A 181 1.15 27.56 15.35
N MET A 182 1.29 26.74 16.40
CA MET A 182 2.07 25.49 16.34
C MET A 182 1.43 24.45 15.42
N GLU A 183 0.11 24.40 15.36
CA GLU A 183 -0.63 23.49 14.47
C GLU A 183 -0.53 23.90 12.99
N ALA A 184 -0.56 25.20 12.72
CA ALA A 184 -0.31 25.77 11.40
C ALA A 184 1.12 25.47 10.91
N GLU A 185 2.13 25.62 11.79
CA GLU A 185 3.54 25.32 11.51
C GLU A 185 3.78 23.82 11.26
N ARG A 186 3.05 22.95 11.98
CA ARG A 186 3.09 21.50 11.78
C ARG A 186 2.48 21.08 10.44
N LYS A 187 1.34 21.66 10.05
CA LYS A 187 0.70 21.42 8.74
C LYS A 187 1.60 21.88 7.59
N GLU A 188 2.28 23.00 7.74
CA GLU A 188 3.24 23.51 6.75
C GLU A 188 4.47 22.61 6.62
N ARG A 189 4.97 22.01 7.72
CA ARG A 189 6.07 21.03 7.69
C ARG A 189 5.67 19.73 6.99
N LEU A 190 4.49 19.20 7.28
CA LEU A 190 3.98 17.98 6.64
C LEU A 190 3.71 18.18 5.14
N GLY A 191 3.25 19.36 4.72
CA GLY A 191 3.02 19.68 3.31
C GLY A 191 4.28 19.85 2.46
N ARG A 192 5.48 19.92 3.05
CA ARG A 192 6.77 20.00 2.31
C ARG A 192 7.37 18.65 1.94
N TRP A 193 6.75 17.55 2.33
CA TRP A 193 7.24 16.19 2.08
C TRP A 193 6.41 15.40 1.05
N TYR A 194 5.51 16.09 0.34
CA TYR A 194 4.75 15.55 -0.82
C TYR A 194 5.05 16.30 -2.10
#